data_4e3cd06c8ea0df8297c65d37ae21733c
#
_entry.id   4e3cd06c8ea0df8297c65d37ae21733c
#
_cell.length_a   1.000
_cell.length_b   1.000
_cell.length_c   1.000
_cell.angle_alpha   90.00
_cell.angle_beta   90.00
_cell.angle_gamma   90.00
#
_symmetry.space_group_name_H-M   'P 1'
#
loop_
_entity.id
_entity.type
_entity.pdbx_description
1 polymer ?
#
loop_
_entity_poly.entity_id
_entity_poly.type
_entity_poly.pdbx_seq_one_letter_code
_entity_poly.pdbx_strand_id
1 'polypeptide(L)'
;MIDKVVASAAEAVADIPDGASLAVGGFGLCGIPVALIDALHQQGTKELETISNNCGVDGWGLGRLLDDHRIRRTISSYVGENKEFARQYLAGELEVELTPQGTLAEKLRAGGAGIPAFYTTAGVGTQVSEGGLPQKYDDAGNIAIASSPKEVREFDGQDYVLEESVTPDFALVHAWKGDRHGNLVFHATAMNFNPLCAQAGRITIAEVEELVEPGELDPEHVHIPGIFVQRVVHAPDTEKRIEKRTVSLTTSSPEESSGQAKEL
;
A
#
# COMPACT_ATOMS: atom_id res chain seq x y z
N MET A 1 -26.76 12.20 9.15
CA MET A 1 -26.02 10.93 8.93
C MET A 1 -24.76 11.30 8.18
N ILE A 2 -23.60 10.84 8.60
CA ILE A 2 -22.34 11.13 7.90
C ILE A 2 -22.31 10.23 6.68
N ASP A 3 -22.25 10.81 5.47
CA ASP A 3 -22.05 10.10 4.22
C ASP A 3 -20.67 10.49 3.66
N LYS A 4 -19.81 9.49 3.44
CA LYS A 4 -18.43 9.67 2.95
C LYS A 4 -18.27 9.22 1.50
N VAL A 5 -19.36 8.80 0.88
CA VAL A 5 -19.34 8.35 -0.51
C VAL A 5 -19.15 9.53 -1.44
N VAL A 6 -18.19 9.40 -2.34
CA VAL A 6 -17.95 10.35 -3.43
C VAL A 6 -18.33 9.72 -4.77
N ALA A 7 -18.69 10.54 -5.75
CA ALA A 7 -19.28 10.05 -6.99
C ALA A 7 -18.31 9.32 -7.91
N SER A 8 -17.00 9.60 -7.79
CA SER A 8 -15.99 8.99 -8.66
C SER A 8 -14.59 9.00 -8.04
N ALA A 9 -13.70 8.15 -8.57
CA ALA A 9 -12.30 8.15 -8.20
C ALA A 9 -11.62 9.49 -8.53
N ALA A 10 -12.01 10.14 -9.62
CA ALA A 10 -11.49 11.46 -9.99
C ALA A 10 -11.85 12.54 -8.94
N GLU A 11 -13.09 12.54 -8.45
CA GLU A 11 -13.51 13.42 -7.36
C GLU A 11 -12.77 13.09 -6.07
N ALA A 12 -12.58 11.79 -5.79
CA ALA A 12 -11.93 11.33 -4.57
C ALA A 12 -10.49 11.80 -4.42
N VAL A 13 -9.75 11.96 -5.52
CA VAL A 13 -8.33 12.36 -5.53
C VAL A 13 -8.10 13.82 -5.91
N ALA A 14 -9.15 14.58 -6.24
CA ALA A 14 -9.07 15.91 -6.86
C ALA A 14 -8.24 16.95 -6.09
N ASP A 15 -8.14 16.84 -4.78
CA ASP A 15 -7.40 17.75 -3.89
C ASP A 15 -5.99 17.23 -3.50
N ILE A 16 -5.52 16.13 -4.10
CA ILE A 16 -4.15 15.65 -3.88
C ILE A 16 -3.20 16.56 -4.68
N PRO A 17 -2.39 17.39 -4.01
CA PRO A 17 -1.52 18.34 -4.71
C PRO A 17 -0.21 17.69 -5.16
N ASP A 18 0.52 18.38 -6.03
CA ASP A 18 1.92 18.07 -6.31
C ASP A 18 2.73 18.05 -5.01
N GLY A 19 3.64 17.10 -4.88
CA GLY A 19 4.50 16.95 -3.71
C GLY A 19 3.87 16.21 -2.53
N ALA A 20 2.61 15.79 -2.62
CA ALA A 20 1.92 15.06 -1.54
C ALA A 20 2.61 13.72 -1.21
N SER A 21 2.55 13.35 0.07
CA SER A 21 2.95 12.02 0.54
C SER A 21 1.74 11.07 0.60
N LEU A 22 1.90 9.87 0.04
CA LEU A 22 0.84 8.89 -0.14
C LEU A 22 1.21 7.54 0.47
N ALA A 23 0.46 7.04 1.46
CA ALA A 23 0.47 5.62 1.78
C ALA A 23 -0.43 4.87 0.79
N VAL A 24 0.11 3.88 0.09
CA VAL A 24 -0.66 3.12 -0.89
C VAL A 24 -0.69 1.65 -0.49
N GLY A 25 -1.90 1.15 -0.23
CA GLY A 25 -2.14 -0.24 0.14
C GLY A 25 -1.80 -1.22 -0.97
N GLY A 26 -1.72 -2.48 -0.60
CA GLY A 26 -1.42 -3.56 -1.53
C GLY A 26 -0.07 -4.22 -1.27
N PHE A 27 0.13 -5.35 -1.96
CA PHE A 27 1.36 -6.14 -1.97
C PHE A 27 1.55 -6.67 -3.40
N GLY A 28 2.57 -6.23 -4.09
CA GLY A 28 2.63 -6.40 -5.54
C GLY A 28 1.42 -5.72 -6.18
N LEU A 29 0.65 -6.48 -6.94
CA LEU A 29 -0.63 -6.04 -7.49
C LEU A 29 -1.85 -6.56 -6.68
N CYS A 30 -1.62 -7.29 -5.58
CA CYS A 30 -2.71 -7.82 -4.77
C CYS A 30 -3.27 -6.75 -3.83
N GLY A 31 -4.55 -6.41 -3.99
CA GLY A 31 -5.25 -5.43 -3.14
C GLY A 31 -4.79 -4.00 -3.34
N ILE A 32 -4.26 -3.64 -4.52
CA ILE A 32 -3.91 -2.25 -4.83
C ILE A 32 -5.16 -1.45 -5.21
N PRO A 33 -5.21 -0.16 -4.89
CA PRO A 33 -6.32 0.73 -5.24
C PRO A 33 -6.21 1.23 -6.69
N VAL A 34 -6.57 0.35 -7.65
CA VAL A 34 -6.37 0.59 -9.09
C VAL A 34 -7.12 1.81 -9.60
N ALA A 35 -8.40 1.96 -9.22
CA ALA A 35 -9.21 3.06 -9.70
C ALA A 35 -8.70 4.41 -9.19
N LEU A 36 -8.24 4.47 -7.94
CA LEU A 36 -7.66 5.69 -7.35
C LEU A 36 -6.31 6.03 -7.96
N ILE A 37 -5.45 5.03 -8.19
CA ILE A 37 -4.15 5.23 -8.87
C ILE A 37 -4.37 5.75 -10.28
N ASP A 38 -5.30 5.16 -11.04
CA ASP A 38 -5.61 5.57 -12.41
C ASP A 38 -6.18 6.99 -12.46
N ALA A 39 -7.05 7.36 -11.54
CA ALA A 39 -7.58 8.71 -11.43
C ALA A 39 -6.48 9.73 -11.12
N LEU A 40 -5.60 9.42 -10.16
CA LEU A 40 -4.46 10.27 -9.82
C LEU A 40 -3.48 10.44 -10.98
N HIS A 41 -3.23 9.35 -11.72
CA HIS A 41 -2.42 9.39 -12.94
C HIS A 41 -3.04 10.31 -14.01
N GLN A 42 -4.36 10.20 -14.25
CA GLN A 42 -5.10 11.05 -15.19
C GLN A 42 -5.14 12.52 -14.76
N GLN A 43 -5.20 12.79 -13.46
CA GLN A 43 -5.13 14.16 -12.91
C GLN A 43 -3.79 14.83 -13.24
N GLY A 44 -2.72 14.04 -13.38
CA GLY A 44 -1.41 14.55 -13.73
C GLY A 44 -0.58 15.05 -12.55
N THR A 45 -0.98 14.76 -11.34
CA THR A 45 -0.25 15.08 -10.10
C THR A 45 1.16 14.49 -10.14
N LYS A 46 2.14 15.23 -9.70
CA LYS A 46 3.58 14.92 -9.79
C LYS A 46 4.33 15.23 -8.50
N GLU A 47 5.65 14.95 -8.50
CA GLU A 47 6.53 15.14 -7.34
C GLU A 47 6.06 14.37 -6.10
N LEU A 48 5.32 13.27 -6.29
CA LEU A 48 4.74 12.49 -5.21
C LEU A 48 5.82 11.75 -4.39
N GLU A 49 5.58 11.61 -3.10
CA GLU A 49 6.27 10.66 -2.25
C GLU A 49 5.34 9.47 -1.96
N THR A 50 5.77 8.26 -2.26
CA THR A 50 4.96 7.06 -2.01
C THR A 50 5.53 6.23 -0.87
N ILE A 51 4.65 5.73 0.01
CA ILE A 51 4.96 4.79 1.07
C ILE A 51 4.14 3.53 0.80
N SER A 52 4.80 2.49 0.29
CA SER A 52 4.13 1.25 -0.11
C SER A 52 5.10 0.08 -0.05
N ASN A 53 4.60 -1.15 0.03
CA ASN A 53 5.46 -2.33 0.02
C ASN A 53 6.42 -2.34 -1.18
N ASN A 54 5.92 -1.97 -2.36
CA ASN A 54 6.67 -1.79 -3.60
C ASN A 54 5.92 -0.82 -4.53
N CYS A 55 6.50 -0.46 -5.66
CA CYS A 55 5.88 0.44 -6.64
C CYS A 55 5.21 -0.30 -7.81
N GLY A 56 4.40 -1.32 -7.54
CA GLY A 56 3.73 -2.09 -8.58
C GLY A 56 4.71 -2.86 -9.47
N VAL A 57 4.32 -3.07 -10.71
CA VAL A 57 5.14 -3.65 -11.79
C VAL A 57 5.12 -2.75 -13.00
N ASP A 58 5.96 -3.02 -14.01
CA ASP A 58 6.00 -2.25 -15.26
C ASP A 58 4.58 -2.04 -15.84
N GLY A 59 4.15 -0.80 -15.97
CA GLY A 59 2.85 -0.39 -16.55
C GLY A 59 1.61 -0.62 -15.67
N TRP A 60 1.73 -1.12 -14.43
CA TRP A 60 0.58 -1.43 -13.56
C TRP A 60 0.76 -0.97 -12.11
N GLY A 61 -0.37 -0.62 -11.50
CA GLY A 61 -0.39 -0.07 -10.16
C GLY A 61 0.44 1.21 -10.09
N LEU A 62 1.23 1.38 -9.04
CA LEU A 62 2.13 2.53 -8.91
C LEU A 62 3.19 2.61 -10.04
N GLY A 63 3.44 1.50 -10.77
CA GLY A 63 4.31 1.51 -11.95
C GLY A 63 3.89 2.53 -13.00
N ARG A 64 2.58 2.78 -13.18
CA ARG A 64 2.05 3.81 -14.09
C ARG A 64 2.48 5.23 -13.72
N LEU A 65 2.58 5.51 -12.41
CA LEU A 65 3.06 6.80 -11.93
C LEU A 65 4.58 6.92 -12.07
N LEU A 66 5.32 5.81 -11.98
CA LEU A 66 6.75 5.77 -12.26
C LEU A 66 7.04 5.97 -13.74
N ASP A 67 6.31 5.29 -14.64
CA ASP A 67 6.50 5.41 -16.09
C ASP A 67 6.43 6.87 -16.57
N ASP A 68 5.59 7.70 -15.93
CA ASP A 68 5.42 9.11 -16.23
C ASP A 68 6.22 10.05 -15.31
N HIS A 69 7.19 9.54 -14.53
CA HIS A 69 8.01 10.32 -13.59
C HIS A 69 7.19 11.17 -12.59
N ARG A 70 6.07 10.61 -12.10
CA ARG A 70 5.20 11.29 -11.12
C ARG A 70 5.68 11.16 -9.68
N ILE A 71 6.56 10.18 -9.41
CA ILE A 71 7.08 9.89 -8.08
C ILE A 71 8.52 10.41 -7.99
N ARG A 72 8.77 11.34 -7.08
CA ARG A 72 10.12 11.85 -6.78
C ARG A 72 10.87 11.00 -5.74
N ARG A 73 10.11 10.37 -4.82
CA ARG A 73 10.64 9.57 -3.71
C ARG A 73 9.71 8.42 -3.37
N THR A 74 10.29 7.30 -2.99
CA THR A 74 9.52 6.17 -2.46
C THR A 74 10.17 5.57 -1.22
N ILE A 75 9.36 5.25 -0.21
CA ILE A 75 9.72 4.40 0.93
C ILE A 75 9.10 3.03 0.67
N SER A 76 9.93 2.05 0.39
CA SER A 76 9.50 0.71 -0.02
C SER A 76 10.37 -0.37 0.62
N SER A 77 9.81 -1.57 0.75
CA SER A 77 10.58 -2.72 1.25
C SER A 77 11.19 -3.56 0.13
N TYR A 78 10.78 -3.33 -1.11
CA TYR A 78 11.08 -4.22 -2.22
C TYR A 78 10.98 -3.49 -3.57
N VAL A 79 11.99 -3.62 -4.41
CA VAL A 79 11.99 -3.08 -5.79
C VAL A 79 11.10 -3.93 -6.69
N GLY A 80 11.14 -5.25 -6.51
CA GLY A 80 10.33 -6.20 -7.27
C GLY A 80 10.79 -6.44 -8.69
N GLU A 81 9.84 -6.85 -9.53
CA GLU A 81 10.03 -7.06 -10.96
C GLU A 81 9.71 -5.80 -11.78
N ASN A 82 9.75 -4.62 -11.16
CA ASN A 82 9.54 -3.33 -11.82
C ASN A 82 10.89 -2.82 -12.36
N LYS A 83 11.08 -2.96 -13.67
CA LYS A 83 12.34 -2.56 -14.35
C LYS A 83 12.50 -1.05 -14.38
N GLU A 84 11.40 -0.31 -14.55
CA GLU A 84 11.43 1.15 -14.56
C GLU A 84 11.79 1.69 -13.19
N PHE A 85 11.30 1.09 -12.10
CA PHE A 85 11.73 1.42 -10.75
C PHE A 85 13.26 1.28 -10.60
N ALA A 86 13.79 0.11 -10.97
CA ALA A 86 15.22 -0.15 -10.89
C ALA A 86 16.02 0.84 -11.77
N ARG A 87 15.55 1.13 -12.99
CA ARG A 87 16.19 2.06 -13.92
C ARG A 87 16.27 3.47 -13.35
N GLN A 88 15.12 4.03 -12.90
CA GLN A 88 15.06 5.38 -12.34
C GLN A 88 15.93 5.53 -11.09
N TYR A 89 15.93 4.53 -10.22
CA TYR A 89 16.77 4.53 -9.03
C TYR A 89 18.26 4.57 -9.39
N LEU A 90 18.72 3.67 -10.27
CA LEU A 90 20.12 3.59 -10.67
C LEU A 90 20.57 4.80 -11.52
N ALA A 91 19.64 5.44 -12.24
CA ALA A 91 19.91 6.66 -13.00
C ALA A 91 19.87 7.94 -12.14
N GLY A 92 19.56 7.84 -10.83
CA GLY A 92 19.47 9.00 -9.94
C GLY A 92 18.21 9.86 -10.13
N GLU A 93 17.24 9.37 -10.90
CA GLU A 93 15.99 10.08 -11.16
C GLU A 93 14.99 9.93 -10.00
N LEU A 94 15.06 8.82 -9.26
CA LEU A 94 14.17 8.47 -8.15
C LEU A 94 14.96 8.35 -6.84
N GLU A 95 14.47 8.98 -5.78
CA GLU A 95 14.96 8.74 -4.42
C GLU A 95 14.24 7.52 -3.81
N VAL A 96 15.02 6.57 -3.28
CA VAL A 96 14.48 5.31 -2.74
C VAL A 96 15.01 5.08 -1.33
N GLU A 97 14.11 5.04 -0.37
CA GLU A 97 14.38 4.55 0.98
C GLU A 97 13.96 3.08 1.09
N LEU A 98 14.94 2.17 1.07
CA LEU A 98 14.67 0.75 1.30
C LEU A 98 14.57 0.48 2.80
N THR A 99 13.39 0.10 3.23
CA THR A 99 13.06 -0.18 4.64
C THR A 99 12.71 -1.66 4.80
N PRO A 100 13.22 -2.38 5.81
CA PRO A 100 12.79 -3.75 6.07
C PRO A 100 11.27 -3.84 6.16
N GLN A 101 10.67 -4.86 5.53
CA GLN A 101 9.21 -4.91 5.34
C GLN A 101 8.41 -4.84 6.65
N GLY A 102 8.84 -5.59 7.68
CA GLY A 102 8.20 -5.50 9.00
C GLY A 102 8.35 -4.13 9.63
N THR A 103 9.48 -3.46 9.43
CA THR A 103 9.71 -2.08 9.87
C THR A 103 8.78 -1.10 9.14
N LEU A 104 8.62 -1.25 7.83
CA LEU A 104 7.69 -0.42 7.04
C LEU A 104 6.25 -0.56 7.54
N ALA A 105 5.83 -1.79 7.80
CA ALA A 105 4.51 -2.08 8.37
C ALA A 105 4.34 -1.40 9.75
N GLU A 106 5.34 -1.50 10.60
CA GLU A 106 5.31 -0.89 11.93
C GLU A 106 5.39 0.65 11.88
N LYS A 107 6.15 1.24 10.95
CA LYS A 107 6.16 2.69 10.72
C LYS A 107 4.76 3.23 10.43
N LEU A 108 4.00 2.54 9.56
CA LEU A 108 2.61 2.88 9.24
C LEU A 108 1.70 2.69 10.45
N ARG A 109 1.80 1.54 11.14
CA ARG A 109 1.00 1.26 12.34
C ARG A 109 1.24 2.31 13.44
N ALA A 110 2.50 2.59 13.74
CA ALA A 110 2.89 3.56 14.75
C ALA A 110 2.38 4.96 14.40
N GLY A 111 2.52 5.39 13.15
CA GLY A 111 1.99 6.67 12.67
C GLY A 111 0.48 6.78 12.86
N GLY A 112 -0.27 5.74 12.46
CA GLY A 112 -1.72 5.68 12.65
C GLY A 112 -2.17 5.65 14.11
N ALA A 113 -1.31 5.19 15.02
CA ALA A 113 -1.55 5.17 16.46
C ALA A 113 -1.05 6.42 17.19
N GLY A 114 -0.45 7.39 16.49
CA GLY A 114 0.13 8.59 17.09
C GLY A 114 1.43 8.32 17.86
N ILE A 115 2.12 7.21 17.57
CA ILE A 115 3.41 6.85 18.16
C ILE A 115 4.50 7.41 17.24
N PRO A 116 5.35 8.36 17.72
CA PRO A 116 6.30 9.05 16.84
C PRO A 116 7.47 8.19 16.40
N ALA A 117 7.87 7.22 17.22
CA ALA A 117 9.01 6.33 16.97
C ALA A 117 8.90 5.05 17.79
N PHE A 118 9.63 4.02 17.41
CA PHE A 118 9.70 2.74 18.12
C PHE A 118 11.08 2.12 17.95
N TYR A 119 11.40 1.14 18.80
CA TYR A 119 12.61 0.36 18.70
C TYR A 119 12.32 -1.03 18.13
N THR A 120 13.18 -1.52 17.23
CA THR A 120 13.06 -2.85 16.62
C THR A 120 14.43 -3.52 16.50
N THR A 121 14.46 -4.84 16.50
CA THR A 121 15.67 -5.63 16.26
C THR A 121 16.02 -5.71 14.76
N ALA A 122 15.07 -5.39 13.88
CA ALA A 122 15.26 -5.48 12.44
C ALA A 122 16.29 -4.45 11.94
N GLY A 123 17.39 -4.94 11.37
CA GLY A 123 18.44 -4.09 10.82
C GLY A 123 19.58 -3.73 11.77
N VAL A 124 19.54 -4.17 13.03
CA VAL A 124 20.68 -4.00 13.97
C VAL A 124 21.95 -4.64 13.40
N GLY A 125 23.08 -3.91 13.46
CA GLY A 125 24.38 -4.37 12.96
C GLY A 125 24.47 -4.49 11.42
N THR A 126 23.57 -3.83 10.71
CA THR A 126 23.60 -3.72 9.25
C THR A 126 23.62 -2.26 8.82
N GLN A 127 23.77 -2.01 7.51
CA GLN A 127 23.67 -0.66 6.95
C GLN A 127 22.34 0.04 7.24
N VAL A 128 21.29 -0.68 7.62
CA VAL A 128 20.02 -0.07 8.08
C VAL A 128 20.23 0.75 9.35
N SER A 129 21.04 0.24 10.31
CA SER A 129 21.37 0.94 11.54
C SER A 129 22.61 1.81 11.40
N GLU A 130 23.62 1.34 10.64
CA GLU A 130 24.92 2.00 10.52
C GLU A 130 24.90 3.19 9.54
N GLY A 131 23.90 3.26 8.68
CA GLY A 131 23.80 4.26 7.62
C GLY A 131 24.61 3.90 6.38
N GLY A 132 24.59 4.80 5.40
CA GLY A 132 25.34 4.63 4.15
C GLY A 132 24.60 3.85 3.07
N LEU A 133 23.35 3.43 3.29
CA LEU A 133 22.52 2.86 2.21
C LEU A 133 22.27 3.95 1.17
N PRO A 134 22.59 3.71 -0.13
CA PRO A 134 22.26 4.64 -1.19
C PRO A 134 20.75 4.88 -1.24
N GLN A 135 20.34 6.14 -1.19
CA GLN A 135 18.94 6.55 -1.38
C GLN A 135 18.75 7.25 -2.73
N LYS A 136 19.79 7.94 -3.21
CA LYS A 136 19.79 8.56 -4.53
C LYS A 136 21.21 8.60 -5.10
N TYR A 137 21.32 8.39 -6.41
CA TYR A 137 22.55 8.56 -7.16
C TYR A 137 22.55 9.90 -7.90
N ASP A 138 23.76 10.39 -8.25
CA ASP A 138 23.94 11.51 -9.17
C ASP A 138 24.07 10.99 -10.62
N ASP A 139 24.14 11.92 -11.59
CA ASP A 139 24.29 11.59 -13.02
C ASP A 139 25.62 10.86 -13.34
N ALA A 140 26.60 10.90 -12.46
CA ALA A 140 27.87 10.19 -12.58
C ALA A 140 27.86 8.80 -11.92
N GLY A 141 26.75 8.42 -11.29
CA GLY A 141 26.59 7.15 -10.58
C GLY A 141 27.16 7.14 -9.16
N ASN A 142 27.55 8.29 -8.60
CA ASN A 142 27.95 8.38 -7.22
C ASN A 142 26.72 8.51 -6.30
N ILE A 143 26.89 8.15 -5.02
CA ILE A 143 25.82 8.31 -4.03
C ILE A 143 25.64 9.81 -3.73
N ALA A 144 24.52 10.40 -4.16
CA ALA A 144 24.14 11.77 -3.87
C ALA A 144 23.44 11.90 -2.51
N ILE A 145 22.61 10.91 -2.14
CA ILE A 145 21.94 10.84 -0.83
C ILE A 145 22.13 9.44 -0.28
N ALA A 146 22.62 9.36 0.96
CA ALA A 146 22.75 8.11 1.71
C ALA A 146 21.95 8.19 3.00
N SER A 147 21.51 7.04 3.52
CA SER A 147 20.83 6.95 4.81
C SER A 147 21.79 7.40 5.94
N SER A 148 21.26 8.12 6.92
CA SER A 148 21.98 8.47 8.14
C SER A 148 22.05 7.28 9.11
N PRO A 149 23.08 7.20 9.97
CA PRO A 149 23.09 6.29 11.10
C PRO A 149 21.89 6.52 12.00
N LYS A 150 21.33 5.43 12.54
CA LYS A 150 20.20 5.47 13.47
C LYS A 150 20.67 5.20 14.90
N GLU A 151 19.94 5.71 15.87
CA GLU A 151 20.20 5.39 17.27
C GLU A 151 20.02 3.88 17.50
N VAL A 152 21.00 3.27 18.18
CA VAL A 152 20.92 1.89 18.66
C VAL A 152 20.91 1.94 20.19
N ARG A 153 19.98 1.21 20.82
CA ARG A 153 19.86 1.15 22.25
C ARG A 153 19.65 -0.28 22.72
N GLU A 154 20.36 -0.64 23.79
CA GLU A 154 20.21 -1.94 24.44
C GLU A 154 19.02 -1.94 25.40
N PHE A 155 18.21 -3.01 25.35
CA PHE A 155 17.19 -3.36 26.32
C PHE A 155 17.39 -4.83 26.71
N ASP A 156 17.57 -5.10 27.99
CA ASP A 156 17.73 -6.45 28.54
C ASP A 156 18.80 -7.31 27.83
N GLY A 157 19.93 -6.68 27.45
CA GLY A 157 21.05 -7.36 26.78
C GLY A 157 20.84 -7.57 25.28
N GLN A 158 19.79 -7.02 24.69
CA GLN A 158 19.48 -7.07 23.24
C GLN A 158 19.50 -5.67 22.65
N ASP A 159 20.22 -5.50 21.54
CA ASP A 159 20.24 -4.25 20.79
C ASP A 159 19.01 -4.05 19.92
N TYR A 160 18.57 -2.80 19.83
CA TYR A 160 17.43 -2.35 19.02
C TYR A 160 17.81 -1.05 18.29
N VAL A 161 17.29 -0.90 17.10
CA VAL A 161 17.43 0.34 16.32
C VAL A 161 16.16 1.17 16.43
N LEU A 162 16.32 2.50 16.58
CA LEU A 162 15.22 3.46 16.57
C LEU A 162 14.71 3.67 15.14
N GLU A 163 13.41 3.56 14.96
CA GLU A 163 12.73 3.87 13.71
C GLU A 163 11.63 4.90 13.94
N GLU A 164 11.59 5.95 13.12
CA GLU A 164 10.54 6.94 13.15
C GLU A 164 9.31 6.45 12.39
N SER A 165 8.12 6.79 12.90
CA SER A 165 6.85 6.47 12.24
C SER A 165 6.62 7.35 11.01
N VAL A 166 5.64 6.98 10.19
CA VAL A 166 5.21 7.78 9.02
C VAL A 166 3.73 8.11 9.11
N THR A 167 3.38 9.37 8.82
CA THR A 167 2.00 9.89 8.77
C THR A 167 1.81 10.66 7.47
N PRO A 168 1.55 9.96 6.35
CA PRO A 168 1.42 10.58 5.03
C PRO A 168 0.18 11.48 4.95
N ASP A 169 0.20 12.43 4.01
CA ASP A 169 -0.91 13.36 3.80
C ASP A 169 -2.18 12.63 3.37
N PHE A 170 -2.02 11.62 2.51
CA PHE A 170 -3.13 10.79 2.04
C PHE A 170 -2.80 9.30 2.16
N ALA A 171 -3.87 8.49 2.26
CA ALA A 171 -3.79 7.06 2.05
C ALA A 171 -4.78 6.64 0.96
N LEU A 172 -4.32 5.81 0.03
CA LEU A 172 -5.13 5.18 -1.00
C LEU A 172 -5.21 3.68 -0.69
N VAL A 173 -6.41 3.16 -0.46
CA VAL A 173 -6.60 1.77 -0.07
C VAL A 173 -7.72 1.09 -0.88
N HIS A 174 -7.60 -0.22 -1.04
CA HIS A 174 -8.60 -1.06 -1.68
C HIS A 174 -9.24 -1.98 -0.66
N ALA A 175 -10.57 -1.97 -0.56
CA ALA A 175 -11.32 -2.88 0.29
C ALA A 175 -12.34 -3.69 -0.53
N TRP A 176 -12.71 -4.87 -0.01
CA TRP A 176 -13.76 -5.68 -0.59
C TRP A 176 -15.13 -5.02 -0.40
N LYS A 177 -15.47 -4.70 0.86
CA LYS A 177 -16.71 -4.02 1.20
C LYS A 177 -16.44 -2.76 2.00
N GLY A 178 -17.27 -1.77 1.78
CA GLY A 178 -17.32 -0.58 2.62
C GLY A 178 -18.73 -0.05 2.75
N ASP A 179 -19.04 0.54 3.90
CA ASP A 179 -20.32 1.23 4.09
C ASP A 179 -20.15 2.75 3.88
N ARG A 180 -21.28 3.47 3.86
CA ARG A 180 -21.31 4.93 3.70
C ARG A 180 -20.64 5.69 4.83
N HIS A 181 -20.45 5.06 5.99
CA HIS A 181 -19.73 5.63 7.12
C HIS A 181 -18.21 5.43 7.03
N GLY A 182 -17.75 4.63 6.05
CA GLY A 182 -16.34 4.33 5.83
C GLY A 182 -15.81 3.15 6.63
N ASN A 183 -16.67 2.31 7.21
CA ASN A 183 -16.24 1.04 7.76
C ASN A 183 -15.83 0.10 6.63
N LEU A 184 -14.67 -0.57 6.76
CA LEU A 184 -14.09 -1.38 5.69
C LEU A 184 -13.89 -2.83 6.11
N VAL A 185 -14.15 -3.74 5.15
CA VAL A 185 -13.82 -5.16 5.22
C VAL A 185 -12.92 -5.52 4.05
N PHE A 186 -11.77 -6.11 4.33
CA PHE A 186 -10.83 -6.61 3.33
C PHE A 186 -11.05 -8.10 3.10
N HIS A 187 -10.69 -8.62 1.91
CA HIS A 187 -10.87 -10.01 1.57
C HIS A 187 -9.51 -10.71 1.36
N ALA A 188 -9.32 -11.83 2.06
CA ALA A 188 -8.14 -12.68 1.91
C ALA A 188 -6.82 -11.88 1.96
N THR A 189 -5.92 -12.08 1.00
CA THR A 189 -4.60 -11.45 0.94
C THR A 189 -4.61 -9.95 0.68
N ALA A 190 -5.74 -9.35 0.30
CA ALA A 190 -5.88 -7.89 0.23
C ALA A 190 -5.85 -7.21 1.62
N MET A 191 -5.95 -7.97 2.71
CA MET A 191 -5.69 -7.51 4.07
C MET A 191 -4.19 -7.44 4.39
N ASN A 192 -3.38 -7.01 3.43
CA ASN A 192 -1.93 -6.84 3.56
C ASN A 192 -1.57 -5.47 4.18
N PHE A 193 -1.05 -4.53 3.41
CA PHE A 193 -0.73 -3.18 3.88
C PHE A 193 -1.95 -2.24 3.96
N ASN A 194 -3.09 -2.61 3.35
CA ASN A 194 -4.27 -1.76 3.29
C ASN A 194 -4.74 -1.23 4.65
N PRO A 195 -4.92 -2.07 5.72
CA PRO A 195 -5.33 -1.56 7.01
C PRO A 195 -4.35 -0.57 7.63
N LEU A 196 -3.05 -0.83 7.47
CA LEU A 196 -2.00 0.01 8.04
C LEU A 196 -1.93 1.37 7.32
N CYS A 197 -2.03 1.36 5.99
CA CYS A 197 -2.11 2.57 5.19
C CYS A 197 -3.36 3.39 5.57
N ALA A 198 -4.53 2.73 5.71
CA ALA A 198 -5.77 3.40 6.07
C ALA A 198 -5.69 4.13 7.42
N GLN A 199 -4.96 3.58 8.38
CA GLN A 199 -4.78 4.20 9.69
C GLN A 199 -3.72 5.31 9.70
N ALA A 200 -2.69 5.19 8.86
CA ALA A 200 -1.56 6.14 8.84
C ALA A 200 -1.88 7.45 8.13
N GLY A 201 -2.71 7.43 7.09
CA GLY A 201 -3.04 8.60 6.29
C GLY A 201 -3.83 9.65 7.07
N ARG A 202 -3.49 10.94 6.87
CA ARG A 202 -4.30 12.05 7.42
C ARG A 202 -5.66 12.14 6.74
N ILE A 203 -5.70 11.86 5.43
CA ILE A 203 -6.91 11.71 4.64
C ILE A 203 -6.86 10.36 3.96
N THR A 204 -7.73 9.45 4.37
CA THR A 204 -7.81 8.12 3.79
C THR A 204 -8.97 8.04 2.80
N ILE A 205 -8.65 7.59 1.60
CA ILE A 205 -9.56 7.39 0.48
C ILE A 205 -9.60 5.89 0.20
N ALA A 206 -10.77 5.30 0.29
CA ALA A 206 -10.98 3.88 0.04
C ALA A 206 -11.79 3.65 -1.22
N GLU A 207 -11.26 2.86 -2.16
CA GLU A 207 -12.09 2.25 -3.18
C GLU A 207 -12.64 0.92 -2.67
N VAL A 208 -13.90 0.64 -2.94
CA VAL A 208 -14.57 -0.57 -2.49
C VAL A 208 -15.25 -1.31 -3.66
N GLU A 209 -15.14 -2.65 -3.67
CA GLU A 209 -15.79 -3.46 -4.70
C GLU A 209 -17.31 -3.53 -4.49
N GLU A 210 -17.74 -3.52 -3.23
CA GLU A 210 -19.14 -3.56 -2.82
C GLU A 210 -19.41 -2.45 -1.81
N LEU A 211 -20.28 -1.51 -2.20
CA LEU A 211 -20.77 -0.46 -1.31
C LEU A 211 -22.08 -0.92 -0.69
N VAL A 212 -22.12 -0.93 0.64
CA VAL A 212 -23.29 -1.39 1.41
C VAL A 212 -23.87 -0.26 2.27
N GLU A 213 -25.11 -0.45 2.75
CA GLU A 213 -25.71 0.50 3.67
C GLU A 213 -25.18 0.31 5.10
N PRO A 214 -25.19 1.39 5.93
CA PRO A 214 -24.80 1.29 7.33
C PRO A 214 -25.67 0.26 8.08
N GLY A 215 -25.00 -0.68 8.75
CA GLY A 215 -25.62 -1.77 9.48
C GLY A 215 -25.70 -3.11 8.71
N GLU A 216 -25.29 -3.13 7.44
CA GLU A 216 -25.22 -4.38 6.67
C GLU A 216 -23.88 -5.12 6.85
N LEU A 217 -22.82 -4.40 7.26
CA LEU A 217 -21.57 -5.05 7.68
C LEU A 217 -21.74 -5.67 9.06
N ASP A 218 -21.28 -6.92 9.21
CA ASP A 218 -21.20 -7.55 10.52
C ASP A 218 -20.18 -6.77 11.38
N PRO A 219 -20.61 -6.20 12.52
CA PRO A 219 -19.75 -5.38 13.36
C PRO A 219 -18.54 -6.14 13.93
N GLU A 220 -18.61 -7.47 14.05
CA GLU A 220 -17.51 -8.31 14.51
C GLU A 220 -16.43 -8.52 13.42
N HIS A 221 -16.76 -8.22 12.15
CA HIS A 221 -15.88 -8.39 11.00
C HIS A 221 -15.43 -7.09 10.35
N VAL A 222 -15.69 -5.94 10.96
CA VAL A 222 -15.14 -4.66 10.50
C VAL A 222 -13.63 -4.63 10.80
N HIS A 223 -12.81 -4.58 9.76
CA HIS A 223 -11.36 -4.54 9.90
C HIS A 223 -10.83 -3.13 10.17
N ILE A 224 -11.41 -2.12 9.52
CA ILE A 224 -11.09 -0.71 9.73
C ILE A 224 -12.37 0.07 10.02
N PRO A 225 -12.48 0.65 11.23
CA PRO A 225 -13.58 1.54 11.57
C PRO A 225 -13.57 2.81 10.71
N GLY A 226 -14.76 3.30 10.36
CA GLY A 226 -14.92 4.47 9.52
C GLY A 226 -14.23 5.74 10.02
N ILE A 227 -13.90 5.84 11.30
CA ILE A 227 -13.17 6.99 11.86
C ILE A 227 -11.84 7.26 11.14
N PHE A 228 -11.22 6.23 10.57
CA PHE A 228 -9.97 6.36 9.81
C PHE A 228 -10.17 6.72 8.33
N VAL A 229 -11.41 6.65 7.82
CA VAL A 229 -11.69 6.84 6.39
C VAL A 229 -12.47 8.12 6.16
N GLN A 230 -12.00 8.98 5.28
CA GLN A 230 -12.63 10.24 4.95
C GLN A 230 -13.47 10.18 3.69
N ARG A 231 -13.10 9.31 2.72
CA ARG A 231 -13.82 9.16 1.44
C ARG A 231 -13.93 7.70 1.05
N VAL A 232 -15.08 7.35 0.49
CA VAL A 232 -15.36 6.01 -0.06
C VAL A 232 -15.82 6.18 -1.50
N VAL A 233 -15.23 5.42 -2.42
CA VAL A 233 -15.66 5.36 -3.82
C VAL A 233 -16.00 3.92 -4.20
N HIS A 234 -17.15 3.74 -4.85
CA HIS A 234 -17.58 2.44 -5.37
C HIS A 234 -16.88 2.15 -6.69
N ALA A 235 -16.08 1.09 -6.74
CA ALA A 235 -15.29 0.69 -7.89
C ALA A 235 -15.38 -0.85 -8.13
N PRO A 236 -16.57 -1.35 -8.56
CA PRO A 236 -16.85 -2.79 -8.63
C PRO A 236 -16.06 -3.51 -9.75
N ASP A 237 -15.72 -2.79 -10.82
CA ASP A 237 -15.20 -3.39 -12.06
C ASP A 237 -13.68 -3.25 -12.22
N THR A 238 -12.94 -3.16 -11.10
CA THR A 238 -11.47 -3.06 -11.17
C THR A 238 -10.84 -4.40 -11.54
N GLU A 239 -10.00 -4.39 -12.58
CA GLU A 239 -9.26 -5.59 -13.00
C GLU A 239 -8.19 -5.98 -11.97
N LYS A 240 -8.27 -7.19 -11.46
CA LYS A 240 -7.30 -7.73 -10.47
C LYS A 240 -6.18 -8.48 -11.19
N ARG A 241 -5.10 -7.80 -11.51
CA ARG A 241 -3.92 -8.38 -12.15
C ARG A 241 -2.93 -8.87 -11.10
N ILE A 242 -3.25 -10.00 -10.47
CA ILE A 242 -2.35 -10.63 -9.51
C ILE A 242 -1.26 -11.38 -10.26
N GLU A 243 0.02 -11.08 -9.97
CA GLU A 243 1.17 -11.73 -10.55
C GLU A 243 1.28 -13.19 -10.10
N LYS A 244 1.88 -14.03 -10.94
CA LYS A 244 2.27 -15.40 -10.60
C LYS A 244 1.15 -16.23 -9.95
N ARG A 245 -0.01 -16.28 -10.58
CA ARG A 245 -1.10 -17.15 -10.15
C ARG A 245 -0.62 -18.61 -10.11
N THR A 246 -0.61 -19.19 -8.92
CA THR A 246 -0.24 -20.60 -8.69
C THR A 246 -1.44 -21.51 -8.47
N VAL A 247 -2.64 -20.96 -8.37
CA VAL A 247 -3.90 -21.71 -8.14
C VAL A 247 -4.72 -21.74 -9.41
N SER A 248 -5.02 -22.93 -9.93
CA SER A 248 -6.08 -23.11 -10.92
C SER A 248 -7.45 -23.13 -10.23
N LEU A 249 -8.40 -22.37 -10.76
CA LEU A 249 -9.79 -22.53 -10.34
C LEU A 249 -10.24 -23.94 -10.77
N THR A 250 -10.41 -24.84 -9.81
CA THR A 250 -11.13 -26.08 -10.04
C THR A 250 -12.59 -25.70 -10.24
N THR A 251 -13.05 -25.68 -11.48
CA THR A 251 -14.48 -25.67 -11.77
C THR A 251 -14.97 -27.07 -11.37
N SER A 252 -15.49 -27.21 -10.17
CA SER A 252 -16.34 -28.34 -9.81
C SER A 252 -17.65 -28.17 -10.54
N SER A 253 -17.76 -28.69 -11.74
CA SER A 253 -19.07 -29.00 -12.31
C SER A 253 -19.69 -30.09 -11.44
N PRO A 254 -20.91 -29.96 -10.97
CA PRO A 254 -21.60 -31.08 -10.37
C PRO A 254 -21.95 -32.06 -11.50
N GLU A 255 -21.16 -33.09 -11.68
CA GLU A 255 -21.60 -34.24 -12.46
C GLU A 255 -22.74 -34.93 -11.69
N GLU A 256 -23.87 -34.96 -12.33
CA GLU A 256 -25.04 -35.74 -11.96
C GLU A 256 -24.66 -37.22 -11.75
N SER A 257 -24.72 -37.66 -10.52
CA SER A 257 -24.73 -39.08 -10.24
C SER A 257 -26.10 -39.66 -10.62
N SER A 258 -26.29 -39.95 -11.90
CA SER A 258 -27.37 -40.80 -12.33
C SER A 258 -27.06 -42.25 -11.91
N GLY A 259 -27.83 -42.76 -10.98
CA GLY A 259 -27.76 -44.13 -10.51
C GLY A 259 -28.00 -45.14 -11.60
N GLN A 260 -27.23 -46.20 -11.53
CA GLN A 260 -27.69 -47.55 -11.96
C GLN A 260 -27.28 -48.55 -10.89
N ALA A 261 -28.29 -48.90 -10.12
CA ALA A 261 -28.25 -50.17 -9.41
C ALA A 261 -28.12 -51.31 -10.42
N LYS A 262 -27.14 -52.21 -10.23
CA LYS A 262 -27.19 -53.57 -10.77
C LYS A 262 -27.08 -54.53 -9.61
N GLU A 263 -28.14 -55.31 -9.48
CA GLU A 263 -28.20 -56.55 -8.70
C GLU A 263 -27.08 -57.50 -9.08
N LEU A 264 -26.42 -58.07 -8.09
CA LEU A 264 -26.18 -59.53 -7.92
C LEU A 264 -25.53 -59.77 -6.56
#